data_75a5d28d851a2e096e287bb17f05aba0
#
_entry.id   75a5d28d851a2e096e287bb17f05aba0
#
_cell.length_a   1.000
_cell.length_b   1.000
_cell.length_c   1.000
_cell.angle_alpha   90.00
_cell.angle_beta   90.00
_cell.angle_gamma   90.00
#
_symmetry.space_group_name_H-M   'P 1'
#
loop_
_entity.id
_entity.type
_entity.pdbx_description
1 polymer ?
#
loop_
_entity_poly.entity_id
_entity_poly.type
_entity_poly.pdbx_seq_one_letter_code
_entity_poly.pdbx_strand_id
1 'polypeptide(L)'
;MIKDKTLSARTKSYLPWIAALAFFMQSLDGTILNTVLPSIAKDLGYSPLSMQSVIVSYTLTLALLVPLSGWLSDRFGTKNIFSIAVGLFTLGSLCCAFSNDLQQLIFSRILQGIGGSMMVPVARLTILYTYPKKLLLKVMNFIIIPGLIGPLIGPSLGGWIVELASWHWIFLINIPIGVAGIWLANYAMPNIKQKVGLFDTLGFILFSGALTLLTLSMEIGSVGQINSLYIILCFVIAVLFIIGYLVHAKKVKNPLINLDLFKIRTLNIGLIGNLATRLGIGGLPLLLPLMLQVGLGYSAAIAGMILIPSAAANLISKSIVIPIVKKFGHKKTLITNTLLLALVISMFSLMEKNTSIYYLIPLLLVYGTISSIQFTSMNTIAIADLDNSNSSEGNSLIAVTQQLSISFGISVSSLLLINMHQIQNDISTSNLDSFKYTFVILGLITAISSLVFTYLKDTDGNKLSGHKNSSNN
;
A
#
# COMPACT_ATOMS: atom_id res chain seq x y z
N MET A 1 -29.04 -2.15 -13.90
CA MET A 1 -29.81 -2.01 -12.65
C MET A 1 -30.57 -3.31 -12.41
N ILE A 2 -30.13 -4.09 -11.44
CA ILE A 2 -30.87 -5.27 -10.98
C ILE A 2 -32.06 -4.74 -10.18
N LYS A 3 -33.29 -4.86 -10.78
CA LYS A 3 -34.54 -4.54 -10.09
C LYS A 3 -34.64 -5.34 -8.81
N ASP A 4 -35.07 -4.69 -7.71
CA ASP A 4 -35.54 -5.16 -6.41
C ASP A 4 -35.69 -6.71 -6.24
N LYS A 5 -34.59 -7.44 -6.32
CA LYS A 5 -34.55 -8.76 -5.69
C LYS A 5 -34.29 -8.50 -4.22
N THR A 6 -35.29 -8.76 -3.39
CA THR A 6 -35.11 -8.78 -1.93
C THR A 6 -33.88 -9.61 -1.61
N LEU A 7 -32.83 -8.93 -1.14
CA LEU A 7 -31.59 -9.56 -0.70
C LEU A 7 -31.94 -10.70 0.26
N SER A 8 -31.39 -11.88 0.04
CA SER A 8 -31.57 -12.97 1.00
C SER A 8 -31.09 -12.50 2.37
N ALA A 9 -31.76 -12.89 3.44
CA ALA A 9 -31.35 -12.57 4.80
C ALA A 9 -29.89 -12.99 5.06
N ARG A 10 -29.47 -14.12 4.49
CA ARG A 10 -28.09 -14.62 4.54
C ARG A 10 -27.09 -13.64 3.92
N THR A 11 -27.34 -13.18 2.71
CA THR A 11 -26.45 -12.23 2.01
C THR A 11 -26.32 -10.92 2.80
N LYS A 12 -27.44 -10.39 3.31
CA LYS A 12 -27.42 -9.15 4.12
C LYS A 12 -26.57 -9.28 5.37
N SER A 13 -26.60 -10.43 6.04
CA SER A 13 -25.90 -10.65 7.30
C SER A 13 -24.41 -10.95 7.09
N TYR A 14 -24.05 -11.83 6.14
CA TYR A 14 -22.70 -12.36 6.00
C TYR A 14 -21.81 -11.64 5.02
N LEU A 15 -22.35 -10.98 3.97
CA LEU A 15 -21.51 -10.31 2.97
C LEU A 15 -20.59 -9.21 3.55
N PRO A 16 -21.01 -8.39 4.53
CA PRO A 16 -20.10 -7.44 5.18
C PRO A 16 -18.95 -8.13 5.91
N TRP A 17 -19.20 -9.26 6.56
CA TRP A 17 -18.18 -10.05 7.26
C TRP A 17 -17.20 -10.72 6.31
N ILE A 18 -17.68 -11.24 5.16
CA ILE A 18 -16.82 -11.80 4.11
C ILE A 18 -15.84 -10.74 3.61
N ALA A 19 -16.35 -9.54 3.32
CA ALA A 19 -15.51 -8.43 2.88
C ALA A 19 -14.56 -7.95 3.99
N ALA A 20 -15.03 -7.83 5.22
CA ALA A 20 -14.23 -7.44 6.38
C ALA A 20 -13.07 -8.41 6.61
N LEU A 21 -13.32 -9.71 6.47
CA LEU A 21 -12.32 -10.76 6.62
C LEU A 21 -11.22 -10.66 5.53
N ALA A 22 -11.62 -10.42 4.27
CA ALA A 22 -10.68 -10.22 3.17
C ALA A 22 -9.79 -8.97 3.39
N PHE A 23 -10.39 -7.86 3.86
CA PHE A 23 -9.65 -6.66 4.22
C PHE A 23 -8.66 -6.90 5.36
N PHE A 24 -9.11 -7.61 6.40
CA PHE A 24 -8.27 -7.96 7.55
C PHE A 24 -7.08 -8.81 7.13
N MET A 25 -7.34 -9.90 6.38
CA MET A 25 -6.28 -10.79 5.88
C MET A 25 -5.22 -10.04 5.09
N GLN A 26 -5.65 -9.26 4.08
CA GLN A 26 -4.72 -8.52 3.23
C GLN A 26 -3.95 -7.46 4.01
N SER A 27 -4.59 -6.79 4.93
CA SER A 27 -3.99 -5.72 5.73
C SER A 27 -3.01 -6.27 6.78
N LEU A 28 -3.37 -7.38 7.43
CA LEU A 28 -2.51 -8.06 8.39
C LEU A 28 -1.25 -8.61 7.69
N ASP A 29 -1.43 -9.34 6.58
CA ASP A 29 -0.33 -9.91 5.80
C ASP A 29 0.65 -8.84 5.31
N GLY A 30 0.14 -7.70 4.85
CA GLY A 30 0.97 -6.58 4.39
C GLY A 30 1.78 -5.88 5.50
N THR A 31 1.47 -6.10 6.77
CA THR A 31 2.12 -5.39 7.88
C THR A 31 2.89 -6.30 8.84
N ILE A 32 2.40 -7.52 9.05
CA ILE A 32 3.04 -8.50 9.96
C ILE A 32 4.46 -8.84 9.51
N LEU A 33 4.69 -8.92 8.20
CA LEU A 33 5.96 -9.31 7.60
C LEU A 33 7.08 -8.32 7.91
N ASN A 34 6.78 -7.02 7.96
CA ASN A 34 7.80 -5.97 8.12
C ASN A 34 8.67 -6.16 9.37
N THR A 35 8.09 -6.63 10.47
CA THR A 35 8.82 -6.86 11.74
C THR A 35 9.56 -8.19 11.74
N VAL A 36 9.12 -9.15 10.90
CA VAL A 36 9.63 -10.53 10.89
C VAL A 36 10.78 -10.73 9.90
N LEU A 37 10.96 -9.81 8.93
CA LEU A 37 11.98 -9.94 7.88
C LEU A 37 13.39 -10.21 8.39
N PRO A 38 13.91 -9.56 9.45
CA PRO A 38 15.25 -9.89 9.95
C PRO A 38 15.39 -11.33 10.43
N SER A 39 14.34 -11.88 11.01
CA SER A 39 14.34 -13.28 11.48
C SER A 39 14.29 -14.26 10.31
N ILE A 40 13.48 -13.98 9.27
CA ILE A 40 13.46 -14.78 8.03
C ILE A 40 14.84 -14.72 7.36
N ALA A 41 15.44 -13.54 7.26
CA ALA A 41 16.76 -13.35 6.67
C ALA A 41 17.83 -14.22 7.37
N LYS A 42 17.81 -14.19 8.71
CA LYS A 42 18.72 -14.99 9.53
C LYS A 42 18.54 -16.50 9.31
N ASP A 43 17.30 -16.97 9.27
CA ASP A 43 16.97 -18.39 9.10
C ASP A 43 17.33 -18.91 7.71
N LEU A 44 17.07 -18.13 6.67
CA LEU A 44 17.38 -18.46 5.28
C LEU A 44 18.83 -18.15 4.88
N GLY A 45 19.66 -17.54 5.76
CA GLY A 45 21.06 -17.23 5.49
C GLY A 45 21.27 -16.03 4.54
N TYR A 46 20.34 -15.08 4.49
CA TYR A 46 20.40 -13.89 3.65
C TYR A 46 20.59 -12.61 4.48
N SER A 47 20.98 -11.52 3.80
CA SER A 47 20.98 -10.19 4.42
C SER A 47 19.54 -9.70 4.68
N PRO A 48 19.26 -9.07 5.84
CA PRO A 48 17.95 -8.44 6.06
C PRO A 48 17.55 -7.44 4.97
N LEU A 49 18.51 -6.80 4.30
CA LEU A 49 18.27 -5.86 3.22
C LEU A 49 17.79 -6.53 1.93
N SER A 50 18.20 -7.77 1.65
CA SER A 50 17.71 -8.51 0.48
C SER A 50 16.25 -8.97 0.62
N MET A 51 15.70 -8.96 1.85
CA MET A 51 14.30 -9.34 2.10
C MET A 51 13.27 -8.30 1.60
N GLN A 52 13.70 -7.11 1.19
CA GLN A 52 12.81 -6.12 0.57
C GLN A 52 12.03 -6.70 -0.62
N SER A 53 12.70 -7.54 -1.45
CA SER A 53 12.10 -8.19 -2.62
C SER A 53 10.87 -9.04 -2.27
N VAL A 54 10.79 -9.57 -1.07
CA VAL A 54 9.63 -10.32 -0.55
C VAL A 54 8.40 -9.41 -0.38
N ILE A 55 8.59 -8.16 0.04
CA ILE A 55 7.50 -7.18 0.15
C ILE A 55 7.17 -6.59 -1.23
N VAL A 56 8.22 -6.20 -1.97
CA VAL A 56 8.09 -5.55 -3.29
C VAL A 56 7.38 -6.48 -4.28
N SER A 57 7.75 -7.77 -4.34
CA SER A 57 7.09 -8.74 -5.23
C SER A 57 5.59 -8.84 -4.99
N TYR A 58 5.15 -8.85 -3.74
CA TYR A 58 3.75 -8.85 -3.37
C TYR A 58 3.04 -7.54 -3.74
N THR A 59 3.58 -6.39 -3.32
CA THR A 59 2.95 -5.08 -3.54
C THR A 59 2.93 -4.69 -5.02
N LEU A 60 3.97 -5.04 -5.78
CA LEU A 60 4.00 -4.87 -7.22
C LEU A 60 2.93 -5.74 -7.89
N THR A 61 2.82 -7.03 -7.54
CA THR A 61 1.80 -7.92 -8.08
C THR A 61 0.39 -7.39 -7.81
N LEU A 62 0.14 -6.86 -6.61
CA LEU A 62 -1.11 -6.17 -6.31
C LEU A 62 -1.36 -5.01 -7.27
N ALA A 63 -0.37 -4.12 -7.45
CA ALA A 63 -0.50 -2.94 -8.31
C ALA A 63 -0.80 -3.30 -9.77
N LEU A 64 -0.13 -4.34 -10.28
CA LEU A 64 -0.29 -4.80 -11.66
C LEU A 64 -1.67 -5.38 -11.93
N LEU A 65 -2.23 -6.13 -10.98
CA LEU A 65 -3.44 -6.94 -11.22
C LEU A 65 -4.73 -6.33 -10.69
N VAL A 66 -4.66 -5.30 -9.81
CA VAL A 66 -5.85 -4.58 -9.33
C VAL A 66 -6.74 -4.08 -10.48
N PRO A 67 -6.22 -3.49 -11.59
CA PRO A 67 -7.06 -3.05 -12.71
C PRO A 67 -7.83 -4.19 -13.40
N LEU A 68 -7.28 -5.39 -13.39
CA LEU A 68 -7.90 -6.58 -13.99
C LEU A 68 -9.06 -7.13 -13.15
N SER A 69 -9.07 -6.87 -11.84
CA SER A 69 -10.00 -7.48 -10.88
C SER A 69 -11.47 -7.18 -11.19
N GLY A 70 -11.78 -5.94 -11.60
CA GLY A 70 -13.13 -5.51 -11.97
C GLY A 70 -13.65 -6.27 -13.21
N TRP A 71 -12.88 -6.29 -14.29
CA TRP A 71 -13.23 -6.97 -15.52
C TRP A 71 -13.43 -8.49 -15.31
N LEU A 72 -12.53 -9.13 -14.57
CA LEU A 72 -12.64 -10.55 -14.23
C LEU A 72 -13.92 -10.85 -13.44
N SER A 73 -14.22 -10.05 -12.44
CA SER A 73 -15.40 -10.26 -11.59
C SER A 73 -16.71 -10.05 -12.34
N ASP A 74 -16.75 -9.06 -13.25
CA ASP A 74 -17.92 -8.79 -14.07
C ASP A 74 -18.15 -9.90 -15.11
N ARG A 75 -17.07 -10.42 -15.71
CA ARG A 75 -17.16 -11.47 -16.71
C ARG A 75 -17.47 -12.86 -16.13
N PHE A 76 -16.77 -13.25 -15.07
CA PHE A 76 -16.85 -14.61 -14.52
C PHE A 76 -17.74 -14.71 -13.28
N GLY A 77 -18.11 -13.59 -12.69
CA GLY A 77 -18.97 -13.47 -11.51
C GLY A 77 -18.21 -13.20 -10.23
N THR A 78 -18.77 -12.31 -9.44
CA THR A 78 -18.12 -11.78 -8.21
C THR A 78 -17.78 -12.87 -7.21
N LYS A 79 -18.70 -13.82 -6.94
CA LYS A 79 -18.45 -14.92 -6.01
C LYS A 79 -17.32 -15.84 -6.48
N ASN A 80 -17.33 -16.20 -7.76
CA ASN A 80 -16.34 -17.13 -8.31
C ASN A 80 -14.93 -16.55 -8.23
N ILE A 81 -14.78 -15.29 -8.70
CA ILE A 81 -13.48 -14.60 -8.66
C ILE A 81 -13.03 -14.36 -7.24
N PHE A 82 -13.92 -13.98 -6.32
CA PHE A 82 -13.57 -13.82 -4.90
C PHE A 82 -13.06 -15.13 -4.28
N SER A 83 -13.78 -16.23 -4.49
CA SER A 83 -13.37 -17.55 -3.95
C SER A 83 -12.04 -18.03 -4.52
N ILE A 84 -11.80 -17.84 -5.84
CA ILE A 84 -10.50 -18.13 -6.46
C ILE A 84 -9.41 -17.22 -5.88
N ALA A 85 -9.69 -15.94 -5.71
CA ALA A 85 -8.73 -14.97 -5.15
C ALA A 85 -8.30 -15.33 -3.72
N VAL A 86 -9.26 -15.65 -2.85
CA VAL A 86 -8.96 -16.11 -1.48
C VAL A 86 -8.21 -17.44 -1.53
N GLY A 87 -8.57 -18.36 -2.43
CA GLY A 87 -7.89 -19.64 -2.61
C GLY A 87 -6.43 -19.46 -3.03
N LEU A 88 -6.15 -18.61 -4.03
CA LEU A 88 -4.79 -18.29 -4.48
C LEU A 88 -3.98 -17.60 -3.38
N PHE A 89 -4.58 -16.68 -2.64
CA PHE A 89 -3.93 -16.02 -1.50
C PHE A 89 -3.56 -17.04 -0.42
N THR A 90 -4.48 -17.93 -0.07
CA THR A 90 -4.27 -18.97 0.94
C THR A 90 -3.22 -19.98 0.49
N LEU A 91 -3.25 -20.40 -0.78
CA LEU A 91 -2.22 -21.27 -1.37
C LEU A 91 -0.85 -20.59 -1.39
N GLY A 92 -0.80 -19.31 -1.79
CA GLY A 92 0.42 -18.51 -1.75
C GLY A 92 0.98 -18.40 -0.32
N SER A 93 0.12 -18.19 0.69
CA SER A 93 0.51 -18.21 2.10
C SER A 93 1.08 -19.58 2.51
N LEU A 94 0.46 -20.66 2.08
CA LEU A 94 0.97 -22.00 2.35
C LEU A 94 2.35 -22.21 1.71
N CYS A 95 2.52 -21.81 0.44
CA CYS A 95 3.81 -21.85 -0.24
C CYS A 95 4.87 -21.00 0.47
N CYS A 96 4.52 -19.79 0.94
CA CYS A 96 5.42 -18.96 1.73
C CYS A 96 5.88 -19.67 3.01
N ALA A 97 4.95 -20.34 3.71
CA ALA A 97 5.27 -21.08 4.93
C ALA A 97 6.21 -22.28 4.71
N PHE A 98 6.30 -22.81 3.50
CA PHE A 98 7.19 -23.94 3.17
C PHE A 98 8.39 -23.52 2.31
N SER A 99 8.66 -22.22 2.16
CA SER A 99 9.79 -21.73 1.41
C SER A 99 11.10 -21.95 2.17
N ASN A 100 12.10 -22.50 1.49
CA ASN A 100 13.43 -22.82 2.04
C ASN A 100 14.52 -21.86 1.54
N ASP A 101 14.20 -20.98 0.62
CA ASP A 101 15.11 -19.96 0.08
C ASP A 101 14.36 -18.68 -0.31
N LEU A 102 15.12 -17.61 -0.56
CA LEU A 102 14.58 -16.31 -0.92
C LEU A 102 13.77 -16.33 -2.23
N GLN A 103 14.21 -17.11 -3.23
CA GLN A 103 13.54 -17.15 -4.53
C GLN A 103 12.18 -17.83 -4.43
N GLN A 104 12.09 -18.97 -3.72
CA GLN A 104 10.82 -19.63 -3.44
C GLN A 104 9.86 -18.71 -2.69
N LEU A 105 10.37 -17.97 -1.71
CA LEU A 105 9.56 -17.02 -0.96
C LEU A 105 9.04 -15.90 -1.86
N ILE A 106 9.87 -15.34 -2.76
CA ILE A 106 9.46 -14.32 -3.74
C ILE A 106 8.37 -14.87 -4.67
N PHE A 107 8.55 -16.06 -5.26
CA PHE A 107 7.53 -16.67 -6.12
C PHE A 107 6.23 -16.94 -5.38
N SER A 108 6.31 -17.41 -4.14
CA SER A 108 5.15 -17.62 -3.27
C SER A 108 4.41 -16.32 -2.97
N ARG A 109 5.15 -15.21 -2.77
CA ARG A 109 4.60 -13.87 -2.58
C ARG A 109 3.94 -13.32 -3.84
N ILE A 110 4.46 -13.63 -5.04
CA ILE A 110 3.80 -13.31 -6.31
C ILE A 110 2.46 -14.05 -6.38
N LEU A 111 2.45 -15.36 -6.11
CA LEU A 111 1.21 -16.15 -6.10
C LEU A 111 0.18 -15.60 -5.12
N GLN A 112 0.63 -15.26 -3.91
CA GLN A 112 -0.21 -14.63 -2.89
C GLN A 112 -0.73 -13.26 -3.35
N GLY A 113 0.11 -12.46 -4.02
CA GLY A 113 -0.25 -11.17 -4.59
C GLY A 113 -1.30 -11.27 -5.69
N ILE A 114 -1.26 -12.30 -6.54
CA ILE A 114 -2.31 -12.57 -7.53
C ILE A 114 -3.67 -12.73 -6.85
N GLY A 115 -3.75 -13.52 -5.80
CA GLY A 115 -4.96 -13.65 -5.00
C GLY A 115 -5.36 -12.32 -4.33
N GLY A 116 -4.44 -11.70 -3.61
CA GLY A 116 -4.67 -10.44 -2.88
C GLY A 116 -5.19 -9.29 -3.75
N SER A 117 -4.72 -9.21 -5.01
CA SER A 117 -5.12 -8.15 -5.96
C SER A 117 -6.62 -8.10 -6.25
N MET A 118 -7.31 -9.23 -6.11
CA MET A 118 -8.74 -9.37 -6.42
C MET A 118 -9.63 -9.44 -5.18
N MET A 119 -9.11 -9.85 -4.02
CA MET A 119 -9.91 -10.06 -2.80
C MET A 119 -10.71 -8.81 -2.41
N VAL A 120 -10.01 -7.72 -2.14
CA VAL A 120 -10.62 -6.48 -1.65
C VAL A 120 -11.43 -5.74 -2.72
N PRO A 121 -10.94 -5.54 -3.96
CA PRO A 121 -11.72 -4.88 -5.00
C PRO A 121 -13.02 -5.62 -5.33
N VAL A 122 -12.98 -6.96 -5.45
CA VAL A 122 -14.16 -7.77 -5.79
C VAL A 122 -15.17 -7.78 -4.64
N ALA A 123 -14.71 -7.84 -3.38
CA ALA A 123 -15.59 -7.72 -2.22
C ALA A 123 -16.32 -6.38 -2.20
N ARG A 124 -15.59 -5.26 -2.42
CA ARG A 124 -16.19 -3.91 -2.52
C ARG A 124 -17.21 -3.83 -3.66
N LEU A 125 -16.85 -4.32 -4.84
CA LEU A 125 -17.72 -4.31 -6.01
C LEU A 125 -19.01 -5.09 -5.75
N THR A 126 -18.91 -6.27 -5.12
CA THR A 126 -20.09 -7.07 -4.73
C THR A 126 -21.01 -6.29 -3.80
N ILE A 127 -20.48 -5.55 -2.85
CA ILE A 127 -21.27 -4.72 -1.93
C ILE A 127 -21.96 -3.59 -2.70
N LEU A 128 -21.25 -2.91 -3.61
CA LEU A 128 -21.82 -1.85 -4.44
C LEU A 128 -22.99 -2.34 -5.29
N TYR A 129 -22.91 -3.58 -5.80
CA TYR A 129 -23.98 -4.19 -6.60
C TYR A 129 -25.15 -4.71 -5.76
N THR A 130 -24.89 -5.01 -4.48
CA THR A 130 -25.83 -5.73 -3.63
C THR A 130 -26.65 -4.80 -2.74
N TYR A 131 -26.04 -3.75 -2.19
CA TYR A 131 -26.67 -2.87 -1.21
C TYR A 131 -27.27 -1.60 -1.83
N PRO A 132 -28.45 -1.15 -1.37
CA PRO A 132 -29.01 0.13 -1.77
C PRO A 132 -28.12 1.29 -1.29
N LYS A 133 -28.09 2.39 -2.06
CA LYS A 133 -27.22 3.57 -1.78
C LYS A 133 -27.29 4.06 -0.33
N LYS A 134 -28.48 4.01 0.29
CA LYS A 134 -28.71 4.45 1.70
C LYS A 134 -27.92 3.64 2.73
N LEU A 135 -27.62 2.37 2.46
CA LEU A 135 -26.89 1.46 3.38
C LEU A 135 -25.40 1.34 3.06
N LEU A 136 -24.99 1.77 1.86
CA LEU A 136 -23.59 1.60 1.41
C LEU A 136 -22.57 2.22 2.37
N LEU A 137 -22.82 3.45 2.83
CA LEU A 137 -21.90 4.13 3.75
C LEU A 137 -21.71 3.34 5.05
N LYS A 138 -22.81 2.84 5.62
CA LYS A 138 -22.77 2.04 6.86
C LYS A 138 -21.99 0.74 6.67
N VAL A 139 -22.25 0.03 5.56
CA VAL A 139 -21.58 -1.24 5.25
C VAL A 139 -20.10 -1.03 4.94
N MET A 140 -19.76 0.00 4.15
CA MET A 140 -18.37 0.32 3.83
C MET A 140 -17.56 0.69 5.08
N ASN A 141 -18.13 1.49 5.99
CA ASN A 141 -17.48 1.82 7.26
C ASN A 141 -17.22 0.57 8.10
N PHE A 142 -18.20 -0.36 8.17
CA PHE A 142 -18.02 -1.61 8.88
C PHE A 142 -16.84 -2.45 8.36
N ILE A 143 -16.66 -2.53 7.04
CA ILE A 143 -15.62 -3.34 6.41
C ILE A 143 -14.24 -2.74 6.62
N ILE A 144 -14.13 -1.40 6.64
CA ILE A 144 -12.85 -0.73 6.79
C ILE A 144 -12.23 -0.97 8.17
N ILE A 145 -13.04 -1.12 9.23
CA ILE A 145 -12.56 -1.29 10.61
C ILE A 145 -11.57 -2.47 10.74
N PRO A 146 -11.89 -3.72 10.33
CA PRO A 146 -10.94 -4.82 10.39
C PRO A 146 -9.67 -4.60 9.57
N GLY A 147 -9.78 -3.93 8.42
CA GLY A 147 -8.62 -3.53 7.63
C GLY A 147 -7.68 -2.55 8.35
N LEU A 148 -8.18 -1.78 9.30
CA LEU A 148 -7.37 -0.87 10.13
C LEU A 148 -6.74 -1.57 11.34
N ILE A 149 -7.33 -2.67 11.79
CA ILE A 149 -6.80 -3.47 12.89
C ILE A 149 -5.50 -4.19 12.45
N GLY A 150 -5.42 -4.66 11.19
CA GLY A 150 -4.24 -5.33 10.67
C GLY A 150 -2.93 -4.54 10.90
N PRO A 151 -2.79 -3.30 10.43
CA PRO A 151 -1.60 -2.49 10.68
C PRO A 151 -1.34 -2.16 12.16
N LEU A 152 -2.38 -2.14 12.98
CA LEU A 152 -2.25 -1.88 14.42
C LEU A 152 -1.59 -3.04 15.14
N ILE A 153 -2.06 -4.26 14.87
CA ILE A 153 -1.59 -5.47 15.58
C ILE A 153 -0.49 -6.23 14.83
N GLY A 154 -0.38 -6.04 13.50
CA GLY A 154 0.52 -6.82 12.65
C GLY A 154 1.97 -6.83 13.12
N PRO A 155 2.62 -5.68 13.33
CA PRO A 155 4.01 -5.64 13.76
C PRO A 155 4.26 -6.33 15.12
N SER A 156 3.38 -6.12 16.10
CA SER A 156 3.51 -6.75 17.40
C SER A 156 3.20 -8.24 17.35
N LEU A 157 2.14 -8.65 16.65
CA LEU A 157 1.79 -10.05 16.46
C LEU A 157 2.91 -10.82 15.76
N GLY A 158 3.48 -10.23 14.69
CA GLY A 158 4.62 -10.80 13.97
C GLY A 158 5.84 -10.99 14.86
N GLY A 159 6.19 -9.98 15.63
CA GLY A 159 7.30 -10.05 16.59
C GLY A 159 7.11 -11.15 17.65
N TRP A 160 5.92 -11.24 18.24
CA TRP A 160 5.59 -12.29 19.22
C TRP A 160 5.61 -13.70 18.60
N ILE A 161 5.03 -13.87 17.41
CA ILE A 161 5.02 -15.18 16.73
C ILE A 161 6.46 -15.67 16.49
N VAL A 162 7.36 -14.81 16.06
CA VAL A 162 8.75 -15.20 15.76
C VAL A 162 9.52 -15.56 17.02
N GLU A 163 9.26 -14.91 18.15
CA GLU A 163 9.95 -15.22 19.41
C GLU A 163 9.41 -16.48 20.09
N LEU A 164 8.09 -16.72 20.01
CA LEU A 164 7.45 -17.84 20.69
C LEU A 164 7.40 -19.14 19.85
N ALA A 165 7.48 -19.01 18.52
CA ALA A 165 7.37 -20.14 17.60
C ALA A 165 8.38 -20.00 16.44
N SER A 166 7.88 -19.77 15.21
CA SER A 166 8.73 -19.53 14.05
C SER A 166 8.03 -18.61 13.07
N TRP A 167 8.80 -17.97 12.17
CA TRP A 167 8.27 -17.06 11.17
C TRP A 167 7.25 -17.71 10.20
N HIS A 168 7.29 -19.02 10.01
CA HIS A 168 6.35 -19.76 9.16
C HIS A 168 4.89 -19.55 9.60
N TRP A 169 4.64 -19.38 10.89
CA TRP A 169 3.31 -19.18 11.45
C TRP A 169 2.64 -17.88 11.03
N ILE A 170 3.41 -16.85 10.63
CA ILE A 170 2.81 -15.60 10.11
C ILE A 170 2.05 -15.83 8.80
N PHE A 171 2.47 -16.83 8.04
CA PHE A 171 1.78 -17.25 6.81
C PHE A 171 0.70 -18.29 7.10
N LEU A 172 0.97 -19.26 8.00
CA LEU A 172 0.01 -20.32 8.35
C LEU A 172 -1.27 -19.77 8.97
N ILE A 173 -1.25 -18.66 9.68
CA ILE A 173 -2.43 -17.99 10.25
C ILE A 173 -3.47 -17.62 9.19
N ASN A 174 -3.05 -17.40 7.95
CA ASN A 174 -3.93 -17.09 6.82
C ASN A 174 -4.74 -18.31 6.36
N ILE A 175 -4.28 -19.54 6.62
CA ILE A 175 -4.92 -20.75 6.12
C ILE A 175 -6.33 -20.94 6.71
N PRO A 176 -6.52 -21.00 8.06
CA PRO A 176 -7.84 -21.17 8.63
C PRO A 176 -8.78 -20.02 8.26
N ILE A 177 -8.25 -18.80 8.18
CA ILE A 177 -9.03 -17.61 7.81
C ILE A 177 -9.47 -17.69 6.34
N GLY A 178 -8.57 -18.11 5.44
CA GLY A 178 -8.85 -18.27 4.02
C GLY A 178 -9.88 -19.37 3.75
N VAL A 179 -9.74 -20.52 4.41
CA VAL A 179 -10.72 -21.63 4.30
C VAL A 179 -12.10 -21.16 4.77
N ALA A 180 -12.18 -20.48 5.91
CA ALA A 180 -13.43 -19.91 6.41
C ALA A 180 -14.00 -18.84 5.43
N GLY A 181 -13.14 -18.02 4.86
CA GLY A 181 -13.51 -17.01 3.85
C GLY A 181 -14.12 -17.63 2.58
N ILE A 182 -13.52 -18.69 2.05
CA ILE A 182 -14.05 -19.43 0.88
C ILE A 182 -15.39 -20.09 1.24
N TRP A 183 -15.49 -20.73 2.39
CA TRP A 183 -16.72 -21.36 2.84
C TRP A 183 -17.86 -20.34 2.99
N LEU A 184 -17.61 -19.22 3.65
CA LEU A 184 -18.60 -18.15 3.82
C LEU A 184 -18.98 -17.51 2.47
N ALA A 185 -18.03 -17.30 1.56
CA ALA A 185 -18.30 -16.78 0.24
C ALA A 185 -19.22 -17.72 -0.56
N ASN A 186 -18.94 -19.01 -0.56
CA ASN A 186 -19.80 -19.99 -1.23
C ASN A 186 -21.18 -20.08 -0.61
N TYR A 187 -21.29 -19.88 0.70
CA TYR A 187 -22.56 -19.94 1.43
C TYR A 187 -23.46 -18.72 1.22
N ALA A 188 -22.88 -17.49 1.20
CA ALA A 188 -23.68 -16.26 1.33
C ALA A 188 -23.40 -15.19 0.27
N MET A 189 -22.29 -15.27 -0.49
CA MET A 189 -21.93 -14.24 -1.46
C MET A 189 -22.72 -14.41 -2.76
N PRO A 190 -23.38 -13.36 -3.29
CA PRO A 190 -24.08 -13.43 -4.56
C PRO A 190 -23.09 -13.49 -5.72
N ASN A 191 -23.39 -14.30 -6.74
CA ASN A 191 -22.58 -14.37 -7.94
C ASN A 191 -23.15 -13.45 -9.02
N ILE A 192 -22.66 -12.21 -9.07
CA ILE A 192 -23.13 -11.16 -9.97
C ILE A 192 -22.21 -11.12 -11.19
N LYS A 193 -22.78 -11.14 -12.37
CA LYS A 193 -22.10 -10.97 -13.67
C LYS A 193 -22.64 -9.73 -14.36
N GLN A 194 -21.77 -9.04 -15.10
CA GLN A 194 -22.12 -7.90 -15.94
C GLN A 194 -21.70 -8.19 -17.39
N LYS A 195 -22.33 -7.50 -18.34
CA LYS A 195 -21.87 -7.52 -19.72
C LYS A 195 -20.66 -6.61 -19.84
N VAL A 196 -19.50 -7.16 -20.12
CA VAL A 196 -18.25 -6.44 -20.30
C VAL A 196 -17.76 -6.54 -21.74
N GLY A 197 -17.10 -5.49 -22.22
CA GLY A 197 -16.39 -5.48 -23.49
C GLY A 197 -15.12 -6.34 -23.46
N LEU A 198 -14.41 -6.33 -24.58
CA LEU A 198 -13.09 -6.97 -24.66
C LEU A 198 -12.11 -6.27 -23.70
N PHE A 199 -11.28 -7.08 -23.07
CA PHE A 199 -10.21 -6.57 -22.19
C PHE A 199 -9.07 -5.99 -23.05
N ASP A 200 -8.51 -4.86 -22.61
CA ASP A 200 -7.35 -4.24 -23.25
C ASP A 200 -6.07 -5.00 -22.89
N THR A 201 -5.87 -6.15 -23.52
CA THR A 201 -4.73 -7.05 -23.26
C THR A 201 -3.40 -6.39 -23.61
N LEU A 202 -3.32 -5.65 -24.73
CA LEU A 202 -2.09 -4.98 -25.13
C LEU A 202 -1.75 -3.83 -24.17
N GLY A 203 -2.75 -3.02 -23.80
CA GLY A 203 -2.57 -1.99 -22.79
C GLY A 203 -2.13 -2.55 -21.46
N PHE A 204 -2.69 -3.71 -21.04
CA PHE A 204 -2.28 -4.39 -19.82
C PHE A 204 -0.80 -4.87 -19.88
N ILE A 205 -0.37 -5.49 -20.98
CA ILE A 205 1.01 -5.95 -21.15
C ILE A 205 1.99 -4.76 -21.12
N LEU A 206 1.68 -3.70 -21.85
CA LEU A 206 2.53 -2.51 -21.91
C LEU A 206 2.62 -1.82 -20.54
N PHE A 207 1.49 -1.62 -19.87
CA PHE A 207 1.46 -0.99 -18.56
C PHE A 207 2.16 -1.84 -17.48
N SER A 208 1.79 -3.10 -17.39
CA SER A 208 2.37 -4.02 -16.39
C SER A 208 3.84 -4.28 -16.64
N GLY A 209 4.24 -4.44 -17.91
CA GLY A 209 5.63 -4.63 -18.31
C GLY A 209 6.49 -3.41 -17.96
N ALA A 210 5.99 -2.18 -18.21
CA ALA A 210 6.68 -0.96 -17.82
C ALA A 210 6.94 -0.90 -16.32
N LEU A 211 5.92 -1.16 -15.51
CA LEU A 211 6.03 -1.08 -14.06
C LEU A 211 6.94 -2.16 -13.49
N THR A 212 6.85 -3.38 -14.01
CA THR A 212 7.74 -4.49 -13.63
C THR A 212 9.20 -4.14 -13.92
N LEU A 213 9.49 -3.63 -15.12
CA LEU A 213 10.85 -3.27 -15.52
C LEU A 213 11.39 -2.08 -14.71
N LEU A 214 10.56 -1.08 -14.39
CA LEU A 214 10.96 0.00 -13.49
C LEU A 214 11.31 -0.51 -12.10
N THR A 215 10.49 -1.39 -11.53
CA THR A 215 10.76 -1.96 -10.21
C THR A 215 12.02 -2.84 -10.22
N LEU A 216 12.17 -3.68 -11.25
CA LEU A 216 13.36 -4.51 -11.42
C LEU A 216 14.63 -3.67 -11.56
N SER A 217 14.59 -2.55 -12.29
CA SER A 217 15.76 -1.66 -12.41
C SER A 217 16.22 -1.11 -11.05
N MET A 218 15.27 -0.81 -10.17
CA MET A 218 15.57 -0.35 -8.80
C MET A 218 16.11 -1.49 -7.92
N GLU A 219 15.54 -2.70 -8.02
CA GLU A 219 16.02 -3.86 -7.25
C GLU A 219 17.39 -4.34 -7.69
N ILE A 220 17.64 -4.44 -8.99
CA ILE A 220 18.95 -4.79 -9.52
C ILE A 220 20.01 -3.78 -9.06
N GLY A 221 19.65 -2.48 -9.05
CA GLY A 221 20.53 -1.43 -8.53
C GLY A 221 20.87 -1.58 -7.05
N SER A 222 20.01 -2.22 -6.26
CA SER A 222 20.25 -2.44 -4.83
C SER A 222 21.19 -3.62 -4.54
N VAL A 223 21.33 -4.60 -5.43
CA VAL A 223 22.20 -5.78 -5.22
C VAL A 223 23.68 -5.48 -5.42
N GLY A 224 24.04 -4.33 -6.01
CA GLY A 224 25.41 -3.76 -6.01
C GLY A 224 26.47 -4.48 -6.87
N GLN A 225 26.20 -5.66 -7.41
CA GLN A 225 27.17 -6.47 -8.18
C GLN A 225 26.82 -6.66 -9.66
N ILE A 226 25.71 -6.07 -10.12
CA ILE A 226 25.22 -6.27 -11.48
C ILE A 226 25.68 -5.09 -12.36
N ASN A 227 26.09 -5.41 -13.58
CA ASN A 227 26.54 -4.43 -14.56
C ASN A 227 25.46 -3.34 -14.76
N SER A 228 25.84 -2.08 -14.60
CA SER A 228 24.96 -0.91 -14.79
C SER A 228 24.21 -0.92 -16.12
N LEU A 229 24.71 -1.63 -17.12
CA LEU A 229 24.08 -1.80 -18.42
C LEU A 229 22.69 -2.46 -18.30
N TYR A 230 22.52 -3.48 -17.46
CA TYR A 230 21.21 -4.14 -17.27
C TYR A 230 20.18 -3.20 -16.62
N ILE A 231 20.62 -2.38 -15.66
CA ILE A 231 19.77 -1.38 -15.02
C ILE A 231 19.28 -0.36 -16.07
N ILE A 232 20.19 0.15 -16.88
CA ILE A 232 19.89 1.12 -17.96
C ILE A 232 18.96 0.49 -18.99
N LEU A 233 19.22 -0.75 -19.42
CA LEU A 233 18.36 -1.46 -20.37
C LEU A 233 16.95 -1.66 -19.84
N CYS A 234 16.78 -2.13 -18.60
CA CYS A 234 15.47 -2.27 -17.97
C CYS A 234 14.72 -0.93 -17.92
N PHE A 235 15.42 0.15 -17.54
CA PHE A 235 14.84 1.48 -17.48
C PHE A 235 14.41 2.00 -18.86
N VAL A 236 15.27 1.86 -19.88
CA VAL A 236 14.97 2.29 -21.25
C VAL A 236 13.79 1.52 -21.83
N ILE A 237 13.76 0.20 -21.66
CA ILE A 237 12.64 -0.63 -22.13
C ILE A 237 11.35 -0.26 -21.39
N ALA A 238 11.42 0.02 -20.08
CA ALA A 238 10.27 0.49 -19.32
C ALA A 238 9.70 1.80 -19.87
N VAL A 239 10.58 2.77 -20.19
CA VAL A 239 10.17 4.03 -20.81
C VAL A 239 9.54 3.81 -22.19
N LEU A 240 10.09 2.92 -23.00
CA LEU A 240 9.50 2.55 -24.30
C LEU A 240 8.12 1.92 -24.12
N PHE A 241 7.91 1.08 -23.12
CA PHE A 241 6.62 0.49 -22.79
C PHE A 241 5.61 1.55 -22.34
N ILE A 242 6.03 2.55 -21.54
CA ILE A 242 5.17 3.69 -21.16
C ILE A 242 4.75 4.48 -22.39
N ILE A 243 5.70 4.81 -23.27
CA ILE A 243 5.41 5.52 -24.52
C ILE A 243 4.45 4.70 -25.40
N GLY A 244 4.72 3.40 -25.54
CA GLY A 244 3.86 2.47 -26.27
C GLY A 244 2.44 2.45 -25.68
N TYR A 245 2.32 2.39 -24.35
CA TYR A 245 1.03 2.46 -23.66
C TYR A 245 0.29 3.78 -23.96
N LEU A 246 0.95 4.91 -23.85
CA LEU A 246 0.34 6.22 -24.09
C LEU A 246 -0.16 6.38 -25.54
N VAL A 247 0.59 5.84 -26.53
CA VAL A 247 0.17 5.81 -27.93
C VAL A 247 -1.01 4.88 -28.13
N HIS A 248 -0.98 3.69 -27.54
CA HIS A 248 -2.05 2.69 -27.60
C HIS A 248 -3.35 3.21 -26.96
N ALA A 249 -3.28 3.75 -25.75
CA ALA A 249 -4.43 4.24 -24.99
C ALA A 249 -5.18 5.40 -25.69
N LYS A 250 -4.49 6.19 -26.52
CA LYS A 250 -5.12 7.24 -27.36
C LYS A 250 -5.92 6.68 -28.54
N LYS A 251 -5.63 5.44 -28.98
CA LYS A 251 -6.26 4.81 -30.15
C LYS A 251 -7.40 3.86 -29.79
N VAL A 252 -7.40 3.33 -28.58
CA VAL A 252 -8.36 2.33 -28.11
C VAL A 252 -9.54 3.00 -27.42
N LYS A 253 -10.75 2.52 -27.71
CA LYS A 253 -12.00 3.09 -27.19
C LYS A 253 -12.15 2.92 -25.67
N ASN A 254 -11.67 1.80 -25.12
CA ASN A 254 -11.73 1.47 -23.69
C ASN A 254 -10.33 1.02 -23.23
N PRO A 255 -9.39 1.95 -23.02
CA PRO A 255 -8.05 1.61 -22.54
C PRO A 255 -8.11 1.14 -21.08
N LEU A 256 -7.09 0.38 -20.65
CA LEU A 256 -6.94 -0.09 -19.26
C LEU A 256 -7.02 1.04 -18.25
N ILE A 257 -6.35 2.15 -18.56
CA ILE A 257 -6.40 3.40 -17.80
C ILE A 257 -6.84 4.51 -18.75
N ASN A 258 -7.94 5.16 -18.42
CA ASN A 258 -8.46 6.27 -19.18
C ASN A 258 -7.58 7.52 -18.97
N LEU A 259 -6.89 7.96 -20.03
CA LEU A 259 -5.97 9.11 -19.97
C LEU A 259 -6.71 10.44 -19.72
N ASP A 260 -8.01 10.53 -20.02
CA ASP A 260 -8.78 11.74 -19.76
C ASP A 260 -8.93 12.03 -18.26
N LEU A 261 -8.80 11.03 -17.41
CA LEU A 261 -8.78 11.21 -15.96
C LEU A 261 -7.64 12.12 -15.49
N PHE A 262 -6.50 12.10 -16.17
CA PHE A 262 -5.37 13.00 -15.84
C PHE A 262 -5.62 14.48 -16.16
N LYS A 263 -6.69 14.80 -16.92
CA LYS A 263 -7.14 16.17 -17.12
C LYS A 263 -7.85 16.74 -15.89
N ILE A 264 -8.35 15.88 -15.01
CA ILE A 264 -8.95 16.29 -13.73
C ILE A 264 -7.82 16.72 -12.79
N ARG A 265 -7.71 18.02 -12.57
CA ARG A 265 -6.56 18.63 -11.89
C ARG A 265 -6.36 18.09 -10.47
N THR A 266 -7.41 17.98 -9.67
CA THR A 266 -7.33 17.50 -8.28
C THR A 266 -6.92 16.03 -8.23
N LEU A 267 -7.44 15.20 -9.13
CA LEU A 267 -7.01 13.81 -9.27
C LEU A 267 -5.53 13.74 -9.64
N ASN A 268 -5.09 14.48 -10.67
CA ASN A 268 -3.71 14.44 -11.14
C ASN A 268 -2.74 14.87 -10.03
N ILE A 269 -3.01 16.01 -9.36
CA ILE A 269 -2.19 16.48 -8.23
C ILE A 269 -2.23 15.46 -7.07
N GLY A 270 -3.38 14.85 -6.80
CA GLY A 270 -3.51 13.80 -5.78
C GLY A 270 -2.69 12.54 -6.10
N LEU A 271 -2.67 12.09 -7.36
CA LEU A 271 -1.88 10.94 -7.81
C LEU A 271 -0.37 11.24 -7.75
N ILE A 272 0.07 12.36 -8.30
CA ILE A 272 1.49 12.77 -8.29
C ILE A 272 1.93 13.02 -6.83
N GLY A 273 1.10 13.67 -6.02
CA GLY A 273 1.35 13.88 -4.60
C GLY A 273 1.49 12.58 -3.82
N ASN A 274 0.61 11.57 -4.10
CA ASN A 274 0.73 10.24 -3.52
C ASN A 274 2.06 9.57 -3.90
N LEU A 275 2.43 9.62 -5.19
CA LEU A 275 3.67 9.02 -5.66
C LEU A 275 4.88 9.71 -5.02
N ALA A 276 4.98 11.03 -5.14
CA ALA A 276 6.12 11.80 -4.65
C ALA A 276 6.29 11.69 -3.12
N THR A 277 5.20 11.82 -2.35
CA THR A 277 5.27 11.74 -0.88
C THR A 277 5.63 10.32 -0.43
N ARG A 278 5.10 9.28 -1.07
CA ARG A 278 5.40 7.89 -0.69
C ARG A 278 6.80 7.44 -1.09
N LEU A 279 7.48 8.08 -2.03
CA LEU A 279 8.90 7.83 -2.26
C LEU A 279 9.74 8.09 -1.00
N GLY A 280 9.37 9.10 -0.20
CA GLY A 280 10.05 9.39 1.07
C GLY A 280 9.54 8.56 2.26
N ILE A 281 8.24 8.20 2.27
CA ILE A 281 7.60 7.58 3.45
C ILE A 281 7.39 6.07 3.27
N GLY A 282 7.24 5.61 2.03
CA GLY A 282 6.76 4.26 1.73
C GLY A 282 7.65 3.13 2.26
N GLY A 283 8.92 3.41 2.47
CA GLY A 283 9.85 2.46 3.06
C GLY A 283 9.91 2.47 4.60
N LEU A 284 9.29 3.44 5.29
CA LEU A 284 9.36 3.50 6.74
C LEU A 284 8.78 2.25 7.45
N PRO A 285 7.70 1.64 6.97
CA PRO A 285 7.21 0.38 7.54
C PRO A 285 8.23 -0.76 7.54
N LEU A 286 9.19 -0.75 6.60
CA LEU A 286 10.33 -1.65 6.55
C LEU A 286 11.50 -1.12 7.39
N LEU A 287 11.87 0.15 7.21
CA LEU A 287 13.07 0.73 7.82
C LEU A 287 12.98 0.84 9.35
N LEU A 288 11.82 1.21 9.90
CA LEU A 288 11.66 1.38 11.35
C LEU A 288 11.85 0.06 12.11
N PRO A 289 11.17 -1.05 11.77
CA PRO A 289 11.46 -2.35 12.40
C PRO A 289 12.89 -2.80 12.22
N LEU A 290 13.46 -2.56 11.03
CA LEU A 290 14.84 -2.94 10.71
C LEU A 290 15.85 -2.14 11.55
N MET A 291 15.67 -0.83 11.68
CA MET A 291 16.49 0.02 12.56
C MET A 291 16.39 -0.43 14.02
N LEU A 292 15.18 -0.71 14.50
CA LEU A 292 14.97 -1.16 15.89
C LEU A 292 15.70 -2.48 16.18
N GLN A 293 15.65 -3.43 15.24
CA GLN A 293 16.23 -4.77 15.43
C GLN A 293 17.73 -4.80 15.09
N VAL A 294 18.14 -4.33 13.91
CA VAL A 294 19.53 -4.42 13.43
C VAL A 294 20.38 -3.25 13.93
N GLY A 295 19.80 -2.04 13.96
CA GLY A 295 20.50 -0.84 14.39
C GLY A 295 20.60 -0.71 15.93
N LEU A 296 19.49 -0.91 16.63
CA LEU A 296 19.39 -0.70 18.09
C LEU A 296 19.42 -2.01 18.89
N GLY A 297 19.33 -3.18 18.26
CA GLY A 297 19.45 -4.48 18.91
C GLY A 297 18.22 -4.93 19.70
N TYR A 298 17.04 -4.32 19.49
CA TYR A 298 15.80 -4.78 20.11
C TYR A 298 15.35 -6.12 19.51
N SER A 299 14.70 -6.94 20.34
CA SER A 299 14.04 -8.16 19.86
C SER A 299 12.85 -7.83 18.93
N ALA A 300 12.43 -8.79 18.12
CA ALA A 300 11.33 -8.62 17.17
C ALA A 300 10.01 -8.24 17.88
N ALA A 301 9.71 -8.86 19.04
CA ALA A 301 8.52 -8.54 19.83
C ALA A 301 8.57 -7.10 20.37
N ILE A 302 9.71 -6.69 20.95
CA ILE A 302 9.89 -5.34 21.47
C ILE A 302 9.78 -4.32 20.33
N ALA A 303 10.44 -4.56 19.20
CA ALA A 303 10.36 -3.69 18.03
C ALA A 303 8.91 -3.54 17.53
N GLY A 304 8.16 -4.65 17.47
CA GLY A 304 6.73 -4.64 17.13
C GLY A 304 5.87 -3.83 18.10
N MET A 305 6.11 -3.96 19.41
CA MET A 305 5.40 -3.21 20.45
C MET A 305 5.72 -1.70 20.41
N ILE A 306 6.97 -1.33 20.15
CA ILE A 306 7.40 0.07 20.00
C ILE A 306 6.64 0.75 18.84
N LEU A 307 6.24 0.02 17.81
CA LEU A 307 5.53 0.58 16.64
C LEU A 307 4.02 0.74 16.86
N ILE A 308 3.42 0.11 17.88
CA ILE A 308 1.98 0.23 18.19
C ILE A 308 1.52 1.70 18.32
N PRO A 309 2.22 2.59 19.03
CA PRO A 309 1.83 3.98 19.16
C PRO A 309 1.63 4.70 17.83
N SER A 310 2.46 4.44 16.82
CA SER A 310 2.32 5.05 15.49
C SER A 310 1.06 4.59 14.77
N ALA A 311 0.75 3.30 14.84
CA ALA A 311 -0.46 2.73 14.24
C ALA A 311 -1.73 3.18 14.97
N ALA A 312 -1.70 3.22 16.30
CA ALA A 312 -2.80 3.74 17.13
C ALA A 312 -3.06 5.21 16.84
N ALA A 313 -2.02 6.04 16.81
CA ALA A 313 -2.12 7.46 16.48
C ALA A 313 -2.69 7.66 15.05
N ASN A 314 -2.25 6.88 14.08
CA ASN A 314 -2.77 6.92 12.70
C ASN A 314 -4.27 6.63 12.67
N LEU A 315 -4.73 5.63 13.43
CA LEU A 315 -6.14 5.26 13.49
C LEU A 315 -6.99 6.35 14.17
N ILE A 316 -6.57 6.82 15.36
CA ILE A 316 -7.31 7.81 16.16
C ILE A 316 -7.37 9.15 15.44
N SER A 317 -6.27 9.55 14.79
CA SER A 317 -6.15 10.85 14.14
C SER A 317 -7.04 11.02 12.92
N LYS A 318 -7.64 9.96 12.38
CA LYS A 318 -8.63 10.08 11.28
C LYS A 318 -9.80 10.97 11.63
N SER A 319 -10.21 11.02 12.90
CA SER A 319 -11.30 11.86 13.38
C SER A 319 -10.97 13.36 13.35
N ILE A 320 -9.71 13.73 13.44
CA ILE A 320 -9.28 15.14 13.46
C ILE A 320 -8.92 15.69 12.07
N VAL A 321 -8.83 14.84 11.05
CA VAL A 321 -8.48 15.28 9.69
C VAL A 321 -9.52 16.24 9.13
N ILE A 322 -10.82 15.89 9.24
CA ILE A 322 -11.92 16.71 8.71
C ILE A 322 -11.92 18.10 9.34
N PRO A 323 -11.88 18.27 10.68
CA PRO A 323 -11.74 19.58 11.32
C PRO A 323 -10.55 20.40 10.83
N ILE A 324 -9.37 19.77 10.68
CA ILE A 324 -8.15 20.46 10.22
C ILE A 324 -8.33 20.95 8.79
N VAL A 325 -8.76 20.08 7.88
CA VAL A 325 -8.97 20.45 6.47
C VAL A 325 -10.09 21.48 6.32
N LYS A 326 -11.14 21.40 7.12
CA LYS A 326 -12.21 22.40 7.16
C LYS A 326 -11.70 23.78 7.60
N LYS A 327 -10.75 23.84 8.55
CA LYS A 327 -10.19 25.08 9.08
C LYS A 327 -9.16 25.71 8.13
N PHE A 328 -8.24 24.92 7.59
CA PHE A 328 -7.06 25.42 6.86
C PHE A 328 -7.14 25.22 5.33
N GLY A 329 -8.10 24.44 4.82
CA GLY A 329 -8.17 24.03 3.42
C GLY A 329 -7.18 22.91 3.07
N HIS A 330 -7.39 22.24 1.92
CA HIS A 330 -6.52 21.13 1.49
C HIS A 330 -5.10 21.58 1.16
N LYS A 331 -4.92 22.69 0.44
CA LYS A 331 -3.61 23.17 0.01
C LYS A 331 -2.67 23.44 1.17
N LYS A 332 -3.09 24.30 2.12
CA LYS A 332 -2.28 24.64 3.29
C LYS A 332 -2.02 23.42 4.16
N THR A 333 -3.05 22.59 4.40
CA THR A 333 -2.91 21.36 5.18
C THR A 333 -1.88 20.43 4.55
N LEU A 334 -1.93 20.16 3.25
CA LEU A 334 -1.00 19.25 2.59
C LEU A 334 0.42 19.78 2.59
N ILE A 335 0.65 21.06 2.27
CA ILE A 335 2.00 21.64 2.25
C ILE A 335 2.62 21.60 3.65
N THR A 336 1.94 22.16 4.65
CA THR A 336 2.49 22.22 6.02
C THR A 336 2.68 20.84 6.62
N ASN A 337 1.71 19.94 6.41
CA ASN A 337 1.78 18.58 6.94
C ASN A 337 2.89 17.75 6.27
N THR A 338 3.15 17.93 4.95
CA THR A 338 4.27 17.28 4.26
C THR A 338 5.61 17.74 4.80
N LEU A 339 5.78 19.05 5.09
CA LEU A 339 7.00 19.59 5.69
C LEU A 339 7.19 19.11 7.13
N LEU A 340 6.12 19.05 7.93
CA LEU A 340 6.17 18.46 9.27
C LEU A 340 6.54 16.97 9.22
N LEU A 341 5.99 16.23 8.26
CA LEU A 341 6.30 14.83 8.08
C LEU A 341 7.76 14.62 7.69
N ALA A 342 8.29 15.45 6.79
CA ALA A 342 9.71 15.48 6.43
C ALA A 342 10.61 15.71 7.64
N LEU A 343 10.26 16.66 8.50
CA LEU A 343 10.97 16.95 9.76
C LEU A 343 10.96 15.73 10.68
N VAL A 344 9.80 15.13 10.91
CA VAL A 344 9.65 13.95 11.80
C VAL A 344 10.44 12.75 11.26
N ILE A 345 10.45 12.53 9.94
CA ILE A 345 11.27 11.47 9.32
C ILE A 345 12.75 11.76 9.57
N SER A 346 13.20 13.00 9.38
CA SER A 346 14.59 13.38 9.66
C SER A 346 14.96 13.23 11.13
N MET A 347 14.01 13.41 12.07
CA MET A 347 14.27 13.23 13.51
C MET A 347 14.59 11.77 13.88
N PHE A 348 14.20 10.77 13.08
CA PHE A 348 14.66 9.40 13.31
C PHE A 348 16.18 9.23 13.13
N SER A 349 16.86 10.17 12.44
CA SER A 349 18.32 10.18 12.34
C SER A 349 19.02 10.50 13.66
N LEU A 350 18.33 11.07 14.65
CA LEU A 350 18.88 11.40 15.97
C LEU A 350 18.93 10.19 16.92
N MET A 351 18.48 9.01 16.46
CA MET A 351 18.50 7.79 17.26
C MET A 351 19.93 7.28 17.48
N GLU A 352 20.25 6.95 18.73
CA GLU A 352 21.51 6.34 19.16
C GLU A 352 21.23 5.04 19.90
N LYS A 353 22.27 4.18 20.05
CA LYS A 353 22.13 2.90 20.76
C LYS A 353 21.56 3.04 22.18
N ASN A 354 21.82 4.16 22.82
CA ASN A 354 21.34 4.46 24.18
C ASN A 354 20.07 5.32 24.19
N THR A 355 19.43 5.55 23.06
CA THR A 355 18.21 6.36 23.00
C THR A 355 17.09 5.67 23.77
N SER A 356 16.54 6.38 24.76
CA SER A 356 15.45 5.88 25.57
C SER A 356 14.18 5.67 24.76
N ILE A 357 13.46 4.58 25.03
CA ILE A 357 12.13 4.29 24.46
C ILE A 357 11.16 5.46 24.71
N TYR A 358 11.30 6.17 25.81
CA TYR A 358 10.48 7.35 26.14
C TYR A 358 10.62 8.51 25.13
N TYR A 359 11.72 8.56 24.35
CA TYR A 359 11.87 9.51 23.25
C TYR A 359 11.23 8.98 21.96
N LEU A 360 11.33 7.67 21.70
CA LEU A 360 10.77 7.02 20.50
C LEU A 360 9.24 7.07 20.48
N ILE A 361 8.58 6.80 21.61
CA ILE A 361 7.11 6.73 21.66
C ILE A 361 6.45 8.06 21.25
N PRO A 362 6.81 9.23 21.78
CA PRO A 362 6.25 10.51 21.35
C PRO A 362 6.50 10.78 19.86
N LEU A 363 7.70 10.48 19.36
CA LEU A 363 8.05 10.67 17.94
C LEU A 363 7.17 9.78 17.03
N LEU A 364 6.93 8.52 17.40
CA LEU A 364 6.06 7.61 16.68
C LEU A 364 4.58 8.03 16.73
N LEU A 365 4.11 8.57 17.86
CA LEU A 365 2.75 9.14 17.97
C LEU A 365 2.59 10.33 17.01
N VAL A 366 3.56 11.24 16.99
CA VAL A 366 3.55 12.39 16.08
C VAL A 366 3.62 11.92 14.63
N TYR A 367 4.50 10.97 14.29
CA TYR A 367 4.61 10.38 12.96
C TYR A 367 3.29 9.76 12.50
N GLY A 368 2.64 8.94 13.34
CA GLY A 368 1.37 8.29 13.02
C GLY A 368 0.25 9.31 12.78
N THR A 369 0.18 10.36 13.61
CA THR A 369 -0.80 11.44 13.47
C THR A 369 -0.62 12.20 12.17
N ILE A 370 0.60 12.67 11.89
CA ILE A 370 0.91 13.46 10.68
C ILE A 370 0.71 12.61 9.42
N SER A 371 1.11 11.33 9.45
CA SER A 371 0.89 10.38 8.34
C SER A 371 -0.59 10.18 8.05
N SER A 372 -1.44 10.06 9.08
CA SER A 372 -2.89 9.93 8.93
C SER A 372 -3.51 11.14 8.24
N ILE A 373 -3.12 12.35 8.67
CA ILE A 373 -3.57 13.61 8.08
C ILE A 373 -3.14 13.67 6.62
N GLN A 374 -1.87 13.34 6.32
CA GLN A 374 -1.31 13.36 4.96
C GLN A 374 -2.10 12.47 4.01
N PHE A 375 -2.18 11.18 4.32
CA PHE A 375 -2.79 10.20 3.42
C PHE A 375 -4.29 10.40 3.26
N THR A 376 -5.00 10.77 4.33
CA THR A 376 -6.43 11.03 4.25
C THR A 376 -6.70 12.27 3.40
N SER A 377 -5.95 13.36 3.60
CA SER A 377 -6.13 14.60 2.83
C SER A 377 -5.77 14.41 1.35
N MET A 378 -4.69 13.65 1.03
CA MET A 378 -4.34 13.32 -0.35
C MET A 378 -5.42 12.50 -1.06
N ASN A 379 -5.97 11.47 -0.37
CA ASN A 379 -7.03 10.65 -0.94
C ASN A 379 -8.31 11.46 -1.14
N THR A 380 -8.64 12.34 -0.20
CA THR A 380 -9.83 13.20 -0.30
C THR A 380 -9.71 14.17 -1.47
N ILE A 381 -8.56 14.81 -1.66
CA ILE A 381 -8.38 15.73 -2.78
C ILE A 381 -8.38 15.00 -4.13
N ALA A 382 -7.81 13.80 -4.21
CA ALA A 382 -7.80 13.02 -5.43
C ALA A 382 -9.20 12.66 -5.95
N ILE A 383 -10.18 12.48 -5.05
CA ILE A 383 -11.56 12.17 -5.43
C ILE A 383 -12.46 13.41 -5.54
N ALA A 384 -11.96 14.61 -5.21
CA ALA A 384 -12.78 15.79 -4.99
C ALA A 384 -13.61 16.23 -6.19
N ASP A 385 -13.06 16.11 -7.39
CA ASP A 385 -13.71 16.55 -8.64
C ASP A 385 -14.09 15.36 -9.55
N LEU A 386 -14.10 14.12 -8.99
CA LEU A 386 -14.60 12.96 -9.73
C LEU A 386 -16.12 12.95 -9.79
N ASP A 387 -16.67 12.82 -10.98
CA ASP A 387 -18.10 12.66 -11.22
C ASP A 387 -18.54 11.20 -11.07
N ASN A 388 -19.85 10.98 -10.97
CA ASN A 388 -20.41 9.62 -10.86
C ASN A 388 -20.00 8.68 -12.03
N SER A 389 -19.78 9.23 -13.22
CA SER A 389 -19.32 8.48 -14.40
C SER A 389 -17.86 8.03 -14.32
N ASN A 390 -17.00 8.83 -13.66
CA ASN A 390 -15.56 8.61 -13.61
C ASN A 390 -15.08 8.05 -12.26
N SER A 391 -15.95 8.00 -11.26
CA SER A 391 -15.58 7.64 -9.88
C SER A 391 -15.01 6.22 -9.77
N SER A 392 -15.52 5.26 -10.53
CA SER A 392 -15.02 3.87 -10.49
C SER A 392 -13.60 3.76 -11.04
N GLU A 393 -13.36 4.36 -12.22
CA GLU A 393 -12.05 4.37 -12.87
C GLU A 393 -11.05 5.19 -12.06
N GLY A 394 -11.46 6.36 -11.55
CA GLY A 394 -10.65 7.22 -10.71
C GLY A 394 -10.20 6.53 -9.41
N ASN A 395 -11.11 5.84 -8.72
CA ASN A 395 -10.77 5.08 -7.51
C ASN A 395 -9.82 3.91 -7.81
N SER A 396 -10.00 3.22 -8.94
CA SER A 396 -9.06 2.17 -9.37
C SER A 396 -7.67 2.74 -9.63
N LEU A 397 -7.58 3.87 -10.31
CA LEU A 397 -6.32 4.55 -10.59
C LEU A 397 -5.62 5.01 -9.30
N ILE A 398 -6.37 5.55 -8.33
CA ILE A 398 -5.85 5.91 -7.01
C ILE A 398 -5.30 4.66 -6.30
N ALA A 399 -6.02 3.55 -6.31
CA ALA A 399 -5.59 2.31 -5.67
C ALA A 399 -4.29 1.75 -6.29
N VAL A 400 -4.20 1.73 -7.63
CA VAL A 400 -3.00 1.33 -8.36
C VAL A 400 -1.82 2.25 -8.00
N THR A 401 -2.03 3.57 -8.07
CA THR A 401 -0.99 4.55 -7.74
C THR A 401 -0.50 4.40 -6.29
N GLN A 402 -1.40 4.11 -5.35
CA GLN A 402 -1.01 3.86 -3.95
C GLN A 402 -0.10 2.64 -3.82
N GLN A 403 -0.45 1.52 -4.44
CA GLN A 403 0.36 0.30 -4.36
C GLN A 403 1.71 0.44 -5.03
N LEU A 404 1.75 1.08 -6.21
CA LEU A 404 3.00 1.42 -6.89
C LEU A 404 3.88 2.33 -6.04
N SER A 405 3.29 3.37 -5.46
CA SER A 405 4.00 4.32 -4.62
C SER A 405 4.60 3.67 -3.38
N ILE A 406 3.92 2.68 -2.79
CA ILE A 406 4.46 1.88 -1.68
C ILE A 406 5.63 1.04 -2.17
N SER A 407 5.47 0.32 -3.28
CA SER A 407 6.52 -0.52 -3.87
C SER A 407 7.78 0.31 -4.18
N PHE A 408 7.62 1.43 -4.88
CA PHE A 408 8.74 2.33 -5.20
C PHE A 408 9.37 2.96 -3.94
N GLY A 409 8.55 3.34 -2.96
CA GLY A 409 9.05 3.88 -1.69
C GLY A 409 9.91 2.89 -0.93
N ILE A 410 9.52 1.60 -0.91
CA ILE A 410 10.33 0.53 -0.32
C ILE A 410 11.63 0.37 -1.09
N SER A 411 11.57 0.26 -2.42
CA SER A 411 12.77 0.08 -3.27
C SER A 411 13.74 1.26 -3.13
N VAL A 412 13.25 2.51 -3.15
CA VAL A 412 14.10 3.71 -2.96
C VAL A 412 14.73 3.73 -1.57
N SER A 413 13.95 3.44 -0.53
CA SER A 413 14.45 3.44 0.85
C SER A 413 15.52 2.38 1.07
N SER A 414 15.34 1.21 0.50
CA SER A 414 16.31 0.10 0.58
C SER A 414 17.57 0.40 -0.23
N LEU A 415 17.40 0.94 -1.45
CA LEU A 415 18.53 1.37 -2.28
C LEU A 415 19.40 2.41 -1.55
N LEU A 416 18.77 3.41 -0.91
CA LEU A 416 19.49 4.40 -0.12
C LEU A 416 20.23 3.76 1.06
N LEU A 417 19.56 2.87 1.80
CA LEU A 417 20.17 2.22 2.95
C LEU A 417 21.38 1.36 2.57
N ILE A 418 21.27 0.59 1.46
CA ILE A 418 22.36 -0.25 0.95
C ILE A 418 23.55 0.61 0.50
N ASN A 419 23.30 1.68 -0.27
CA ASN A 419 24.38 2.57 -0.73
C ASN A 419 25.05 3.27 0.46
N MET A 420 24.29 3.74 1.46
CA MET A 420 24.86 4.35 2.66
C MET A 420 25.70 3.33 3.45
N HIS A 421 25.24 2.07 3.52
CA HIS A 421 25.98 1.00 4.18
C HIS A 421 27.30 0.67 3.45
N GLN A 422 27.31 0.63 2.13
CA GLN A 422 28.53 0.40 1.33
C GLN A 422 29.54 1.54 1.49
N ILE A 423 29.09 2.79 1.39
CA ILE A 423 29.96 3.97 1.58
C ILE A 423 30.58 3.98 2.98
N GLN A 424 29.88 3.51 3.98
CA GLN A 424 30.34 3.54 5.38
C GLN A 424 31.23 2.36 5.75
N ASN A 425 31.08 1.18 5.12
CA ASN A 425 32.01 0.07 5.32
C ASN A 425 33.44 0.44 4.95
N ASP A 426 33.62 1.39 4.01
CA ASP A 426 34.93 1.96 3.68
C ASP A 426 35.46 2.91 4.78
N ILE A 427 34.63 3.33 5.75
CA ILE A 427 34.96 4.36 6.78
C ILE A 427 34.87 3.81 8.22
N SER A 428 34.65 2.51 8.44
CA SER A 428 34.58 1.85 9.78
C SER A 428 33.49 2.38 10.74
N THR A 429 32.34 2.80 10.23
CA THR A 429 31.23 3.35 11.03
C THR A 429 30.17 2.27 11.39
N SER A 430 29.31 2.57 12.35
CA SER A 430 28.30 1.63 12.85
C SER A 430 27.14 1.44 11.84
N ASN A 431 26.50 0.25 11.85
CA ASN A 431 25.28 -0.03 11.04
C ASN A 431 24.16 1.02 11.25
N LEU A 432 24.14 1.65 12.43
CA LEU A 432 23.11 2.65 12.78
C LEU A 432 23.27 3.94 11.96
N ASP A 433 24.50 4.32 11.60
CA ASP A 433 24.75 5.57 10.87
C ASP A 433 24.19 5.50 9.44
N SER A 434 24.16 4.32 8.82
CA SER A 434 23.50 4.12 7.52
C SER A 434 22.02 4.44 7.57
N PHE A 435 21.35 4.07 8.66
CA PHE A 435 19.93 4.45 8.88
C PHE A 435 19.76 5.95 9.08
N LYS A 436 20.67 6.61 9.85
CA LYS A 436 20.60 8.05 10.10
C LYS A 436 20.62 8.85 8.80
N TYR A 437 21.59 8.59 7.92
CA TYR A 437 21.69 9.27 6.62
C TYR A 437 20.50 8.95 5.72
N THR A 438 20.04 7.70 5.72
CA THR A 438 18.86 7.30 4.95
C THR A 438 17.63 8.10 5.38
N PHE A 439 17.36 8.25 6.68
CA PHE A 439 16.23 9.05 7.17
C PHE A 439 16.32 10.53 6.82
N VAL A 440 17.52 11.11 6.84
CA VAL A 440 17.72 12.52 6.41
C VAL A 440 17.39 12.67 4.93
N ILE A 441 17.89 11.78 4.06
CA ILE A 441 17.62 11.84 2.62
C ILE A 441 16.13 11.62 2.34
N LEU A 442 15.47 10.66 3.00
CA LEU A 442 14.04 10.43 2.86
C LEU A 442 13.22 11.63 3.34
N GLY A 443 13.66 12.28 4.42
CA GLY A 443 13.09 13.55 4.87
C GLY A 443 13.18 14.64 3.81
N LEU A 444 14.34 14.80 3.16
CA LEU A 444 14.53 15.76 2.06
C LEU A 444 13.63 15.43 0.86
N ILE A 445 13.55 14.16 0.44
CA ILE A 445 12.66 13.72 -0.64
C ILE A 445 11.20 14.06 -0.29
N THR A 446 10.80 13.80 0.97
CA THR A 446 9.46 14.14 1.46
C THR A 446 9.23 15.65 1.45
N ALA A 447 10.20 16.45 1.89
CA ALA A 447 10.08 17.92 1.86
C ALA A 447 9.90 18.45 0.42
N ILE A 448 10.69 17.94 -0.52
CA ILE A 448 10.59 18.32 -1.95
C ILE A 448 9.21 17.95 -2.51
N SER A 449 8.61 16.83 -2.07
CA SER A 449 7.28 16.44 -2.53
C SER A 449 6.19 17.45 -2.17
N SER A 450 6.41 18.32 -1.18
CA SER A 450 5.47 19.39 -0.81
C SER A 450 5.22 20.38 -1.97
N LEU A 451 6.18 20.52 -2.88
CA LEU A 451 6.07 21.38 -4.05
C LEU A 451 4.91 20.96 -4.98
N VAL A 452 4.57 19.68 -5.02
CA VAL A 452 3.43 19.18 -5.82
C VAL A 452 2.12 19.83 -5.34
N PHE A 453 1.96 20.05 -4.05
CA PHE A 453 0.73 20.61 -3.49
C PHE A 453 0.62 22.14 -3.65
N THR A 454 1.68 22.82 -4.05
CA THR A 454 1.61 24.27 -4.39
C THR A 454 0.74 24.53 -5.61
N TYR A 455 0.61 23.55 -6.51
CA TYR A 455 -0.25 23.62 -7.70
C TYR A 455 -1.75 23.51 -7.38
N LEU A 456 -2.14 23.17 -6.15
CA LEU A 456 -3.54 23.25 -5.71
C LEU A 456 -4.00 24.71 -5.61
N LYS A 457 -5.25 24.97 -5.98
CA LYS A 457 -5.94 26.24 -5.66
C LYS A 457 -6.48 26.18 -4.25
N ASP A 458 -6.64 27.34 -3.62
CA ASP A 458 -7.22 27.44 -2.27
C ASP A 458 -8.69 26.99 -2.21
N THR A 459 -9.34 26.89 -3.38
CA THR A 459 -10.74 26.42 -3.51
C THR A 459 -10.86 24.93 -3.74
N ASP A 460 -9.76 24.22 -4.05
CA ASP A 460 -9.81 22.79 -4.39
C ASP A 460 -10.26 21.95 -3.18
N GLY A 461 -11.22 21.06 -3.43
CA GLY A 461 -11.77 20.17 -2.40
C GLY A 461 -12.72 20.85 -1.38
N ASN A 462 -13.00 22.14 -1.51
CA ASN A 462 -13.88 22.88 -0.57
C ASN A 462 -15.28 22.29 -0.52
N LYS A 463 -15.79 21.74 -1.63
CA LYS A 463 -17.10 21.07 -1.69
C LYS A 463 -17.18 19.84 -0.75
N LEU A 464 -16.07 19.13 -0.57
CA LEU A 464 -16.01 17.95 0.29
C LEU A 464 -15.69 18.31 1.74
N SER A 465 -14.80 19.29 1.96
CA SER A 465 -14.34 19.66 3.31
C SER A 465 -15.25 20.67 4.01
N GLY A 466 -16.09 21.39 3.26
CA GLY A 466 -16.89 22.50 3.81
C GLY A 466 -16.04 23.71 4.24
N HIS A 467 -14.80 23.82 3.73
CA HIS A 467 -13.94 24.98 3.99
C HIS A 467 -14.52 26.24 3.33
N LYS A 468 -14.66 27.32 4.10
CA LYS A 468 -15.05 28.66 3.58
C LYS A 468 -13.80 29.51 3.53
N ASN A 469 -13.45 30.00 2.32
CA ASN A 469 -12.35 30.96 2.19
C ASN A 469 -12.72 32.26 2.92
N SER A 470 -11.82 32.76 3.75
CA SER A 470 -11.98 34.03 4.47
C SER A 470 -11.98 35.28 3.55
N SER A 471 -11.88 35.10 2.23
CA SER A 471 -11.87 36.21 1.24
C SER A 471 -13.25 36.63 0.75
N ASN A 472 -14.36 36.12 1.33
CA ASN A 472 -15.72 36.52 1.02
C ASN A 472 -16.43 37.15 2.24
N ASN A 473 -15.71 37.93 3.02
CA ASN A 473 -16.31 38.92 3.96
C ASN A 473 -15.80 40.30 3.62
#